data_e6f1cb5c62ef5a2023fd4fc96d7fb22e
#
_entry.id   e6f1cb5c62ef5a2023fd4fc96d7fb22e
#
_cell.length_a   1.000
_cell.length_b   1.000
_cell.length_c   1.000
_cell.angle_alpha   90.00
_cell.angle_beta   90.00
_cell.angle_gamma   90.00
#
_symmetry.space_group_name_H-M   'P 1'
#
loop_
_entity.id
_entity.type
_entity.pdbx_description
1 polymer ?
#
loop_
_entity_poly.entity_id
_entity_poly.type
_entity_poly.pdbx_seq_one_letter_code
_entity_poly.pdbx_strand_id
1 'polypeptide(L)'
;RHLVDHVSDYNLVYTEHSRRNLLAEGLHPASLLVMGSPMLEVLTSYRDRIEASDVLESLGLTPGEYLLASVHREENVDRQDRLEKVLASLAAVAEDQGVPFLVSTHPRTRKRIEAFHLNADSNLRLHEPLGFHDYNKLQLSAACVLSDSGTIAEESSLMGFPAVTLRDSIERPEALDTG
;
A
#
# COMPACT_ATOMS: atom_id res chain seq x y z
N ARG A 1 7.18 -19.21 5.48
CA ARG A 1 7.98 -18.70 4.36
C ARG A 1 9.25 -19.53 4.18
N HIS A 2 10.20 -19.61 5.11
CA HIS A 2 11.41 -20.43 5.01
C HIS A 2 11.14 -21.89 4.57
N LEU A 3 10.11 -22.53 5.12
CA LEU A 3 9.77 -23.91 4.72
C LEU A 3 9.44 -24.03 3.23
N VAL A 4 8.68 -23.09 2.68
CA VAL A 4 8.33 -23.08 1.26
C VAL A 4 9.57 -22.88 0.40
N ASP A 5 10.43 -21.92 0.78
CA ASP A 5 11.64 -21.62 0.04
C ASP A 5 12.58 -22.84 -0.04
N HIS A 6 12.69 -23.62 1.06
CA HIS A 6 13.56 -24.80 1.14
C HIS A 6 13.01 -26.09 0.55
N VAL A 7 11.67 -26.20 0.37
CA VAL A 7 11.06 -27.40 -0.26
C VAL A 7 10.75 -27.21 -1.74
N SER A 8 10.94 -25.99 -2.26
CA SER A 8 10.72 -25.67 -3.66
C SER A 8 11.91 -26.08 -4.52
N ASP A 9 11.63 -26.67 -5.69
CA ASP A 9 12.67 -27.00 -6.68
C ASP A 9 13.31 -25.74 -7.27
N TYR A 10 12.50 -24.68 -7.45
CA TYR A 10 12.93 -23.38 -7.95
C TYR A 10 12.29 -22.24 -7.16
N ASN A 11 13.08 -21.23 -6.86
CA ASN A 11 12.63 -19.99 -6.25
C ASN A 11 12.77 -18.84 -7.24
N LEU A 12 11.65 -18.23 -7.62
CA LEU A 12 11.58 -17.04 -8.48
C LEU A 12 11.52 -15.81 -7.58
N VAL A 13 12.63 -15.11 -7.47
CA VAL A 13 12.75 -13.96 -6.57
C VAL A 13 12.68 -12.64 -7.32
N TYR A 14 12.19 -11.60 -6.63
CA TYR A 14 11.97 -10.29 -7.26
C TYR A 14 13.27 -9.50 -7.41
N THR A 15 14.18 -9.60 -6.44
CA THR A 15 15.39 -8.79 -6.38
C THR A 15 16.64 -9.63 -6.14
N GLU A 16 17.79 -9.08 -6.51
CA GLU A 16 19.08 -9.68 -6.17
C GLU A 16 19.31 -9.71 -4.65
N HIS A 17 18.73 -8.79 -3.90
CA HIS A 17 18.74 -8.79 -2.44
C HIS A 17 18.06 -10.06 -1.89
N SER A 18 16.86 -10.37 -2.36
CA SER A 18 16.16 -11.60 -2.00
C SER A 18 16.95 -12.85 -2.38
N ARG A 19 17.60 -12.85 -3.55
CA ARG A 19 18.46 -13.96 -3.99
C ARG A 19 19.65 -14.17 -3.03
N ARG A 20 20.33 -13.10 -2.62
CA ARG A 20 21.44 -13.18 -1.67
C ARG A 20 21.02 -13.74 -0.32
N ASN A 21 19.85 -13.37 0.18
CA ASN A 21 19.32 -13.91 1.42
C ASN A 21 19.13 -15.44 1.32
N LEU A 22 18.54 -15.95 0.24
CA LEU A 22 18.34 -17.39 0.04
C LEU A 22 19.67 -18.14 -0.15
N LEU A 23 20.66 -17.53 -0.81
CA LEU A 23 22.01 -18.08 -0.88
C LEU A 23 22.65 -18.18 0.50
N ALA A 24 22.49 -17.16 1.35
CA ALA A 24 22.99 -17.17 2.73
C ALA A 24 22.29 -18.24 3.60
N GLU A 25 21.04 -18.61 3.28
CA GLU A 25 20.32 -19.72 3.89
C GLU A 25 20.77 -21.11 3.39
N GLY A 26 21.68 -21.15 2.41
CA GLY A 26 22.27 -22.38 1.89
C GLY A 26 21.54 -23.00 0.68
N LEU A 27 20.62 -22.28 0.03
CA LEU A 27 19.99 -22.78 -1.19
C LEU A 27 20.98 -22.76 -2.35
N HIS A 28 20.82 -23.74 -3.26
CA HIS A 28 21.73 -23.88 -4.39
C HIS A 28 21.49 -22.76 -5.43
N PRO A 29 22.56 -22.10 -5.95
CA PRO A 29 22.40 -20.99 -6.89
C PRO A 29 21.58 -21.30 -8.15
N ALA A 30 21.63 -22.54 -8.64
CA ALA A 30 20.87 -22.96 -9.83
C ALA A 30 19.36 -23.06 -9.62
N SER A 31 18.88 -23.09 -8.37
CA SER A 31 17.46 -23.07 -8.03
C SER A 31 16.91 -21.66 -7.81
N LEU A 32 17.75 -20.61 -7.94
CA LEU A 32 17.38 -19.23 -7.64
C LEU A 32 17.42 -18.37 -8.90
N LEU A 33 16.25 -17.94 -9.36
CA LEU A 33 16.11 -17.12 -10.55
C LEU A 33 15.58 -15.72 -10.19
N VAL A 34 16.30 -14.65 -10.55
CA VAL A 34 15.83 -13.28 -10.39
C VAL A 34 14.94 -12.94 -11.58
N MET A 35 13.64 -12.79 -11.34
CA MET A 35 12.64 -12.55 -12.38
C MET A 35 12.10 -11.12 -12.40
N GLY A 36 12.41 -10.32 -11.37
CA GLY A 36 11.74 -9.05 -11.15
C GLY A 36 10.34 -9.24 -10.57
N SER A 37 9.65 -8.13 -10.36
CA SER A 37 8.27 -8.18 -9.88
C SER A 37 7.28 -8.31 -11.02
N PRO A 38 6.26 -9.18 -10.93
CA PRO A 38 5.16 -9.26 -11.89
C PRO A 38 4.25 -8.02 -11.84
N MET A 39 4.38 -7.17 -10.84
CA MET A 39 3.55 -5.97 -10.69
C MET A 39 3.70 -5.01 -11.88
N LEU A 40 4.90 -4.86 -12.42
CA LEU A 40 5.13 -4.03 -13.60
C LEU A 40 4.31 -4.51 -14.81
N GLU A 41 4.30 -5.83 -15.06
CA GLU A 41 3.54 -6.42 -16.15
C GLU A 41 2.04 -6.22 -15.94
N VAL A 42 1.55 -6.44 -14.73
CA VAL A 42 0.14 -6.25 -14.35
C VAL A 42 -0.27 -4.79 -14.56
N LEU A 43 0.46 -3.83 -13.99
CA LEU A 43 0.16 -2.40 -14.11
C LEU A 43 0.21 -1.94 -15.57
N THR A 44 1.18 -2.41 -16.34
CA THR A 44 1.29 -2.09 -17.77
C THR A 44 0.10 -2.65 -18.56
N SER A 45 -0.29 -3.90 -18.31
CA SER A 45 -1.41 -4.56 -19.00
C SER A 45 -2.77 -3.92 -18.72
N TYR A 46 -2.93 -3.31 -17.55
CA TYR A 46 -4.18 -2.66 -17.16
C TYR A 46 -4.14 -1.14 -17.25
N ARG A 47 -3.06 -0.56 -17.77
CA ARG A 47 -2.85 0.89 -17.81
C ARG A 47 -4.02 1.64 -18.43
N ASP A 48 -4.48 1.24 -19.63
CA ASP A 48 -5.58 1.92 -20.32
C ASP A 48 -6.88 1.90 -19.49
N ARG A 49 -7.15 0.83 -18.75
CA ARG A 49 -8.32 0.71 -17.89
C ARG A 49 -8.19 1.55 -16.63
N ILE A 50 -6.99 1.67 -16.09
CA ILE A 50 -6.69 2.55 -14.94
C ILE A 50 -6.88 4.01 -15.36
N GLU A 51 -6.35 4.38 -16.52
CA GLU A 51 -6.47 5.74 -17.07
C GLU A 51 -7.92 6.11 -17.40
N ALA A 52 -8.71 5.16 -17.91
CA ALA A 52 -10.12 5.34 -18.26
C ALA A 52 -11.10 5.31 -17.06
N SER A 53 -10.63 5.04 -15.84
CA SER A 53 -11.49 5.05 -14.66
C SER A 53 -12.06 6.45 -14.38
N ASP A 54 -13.36 6.52 -14.14
CA ASP A 54 -14.12 7.73 -13.78
C ASP A 54 -14.22 7.95 -12.26
N VAL A 55 -13.45 7.22 -11.47
CA VAL A 55 -13.53 7.23 -10.00
C VAL A 55 -13.34 8.63 -9.41
N LEU A 56 -12.50 9.47 -10.00
CA LEU A 56 -12.29 10.85 -9.53
C LEU A 56 -13.58 11.67 -9.65
N GLU A 57 -14.25 11.59 -10.79
CA GLU A 57 -15.52 12.27 -11.03
C GLU A 57 -16.60 11.72 -10.09
N SER A 58 -16.71 10.40 -9.98
CA SER A 58 -17.71 9.72 -9.14
C SER A 58 -17.58 10.06 -7.66
N LEU A 59 -16.35 10.32 -7.17
CA LEU A 59 -16.07 10.70 -5.79
C LEU A 59 -15.94 12.23 -5.59
N GLY A 60 -16.06 13.02 -6.64
CA GLY A 60 -15.91 14.48 -6.60
C GLY A 60 -14.52 14.90 -6.14
N LEU A 61 -13.46 14.24 -6.64
CA LEU A 61 -12.07 14.49 -6.29
C LEU A 61 -11.36 15.20 -7.45
N THR A 62 -10.51 16.16 -7.11
CA THR A 62 -9.61 16.84 -8.04
C THR A 62 -8.20 16.24 -7.93
N PRO A 63 -7.54 15.90 -9.05
CA PRO A 63 -6.17 15.42 -9.02
C PRO A 63 -5.24 16.39 -8.26
N GLY A 64 -4.42 15.85 -7.36
CA GLY A 64 -3.48 16.61 -6.53
C GLY A 64 -4.10 17.35 -5.33
N GLU A 65 -5.44 17.36 -5.18
CA GLU A 65 -6.14 18.05 -4.11
C GLU A 65 -6.77 17.11 -3.07
N TYR A 66 -6.22 15.92 -2.91
CA TYR A 66 -6.58 14.98 -1.86
C TYR A 66 -5.41 14.07 -1.49
N LEU A 67 -5.48 13.52 -0.30
CA LEU A 67 -4.58 12.48 0.19
C LEU A 67 -5.33 11.14 0.19
N LEU A 68 -4.61 10.05 -0.09
CA LEU A 68 -5.17 8.70 -0.08
C LEU A 68 -4.55 7.89 1.05
N ALA A 69 -5.38 7.20 1.84
CA ALA A 69 -4.87 6.29 2.87
C ALA A 69 -5.48 4.89 2.74
N SER A 70 -4.67 3.86 3.04
CA SER A 70 -5.13 2.48 3.20
C SER A 70 -4.42 1.84 4.38
N VAL A 71 -5.20 1.51 5.43
CA VAL A 71 -4.68 0.94 6.67
C VAL A 71 -5.51 -0.30 7.02
N HIS A 72 -4.87 -1.47 7.03
CA HIS A 72 -5.55 -2.74 7.23
C HIS A 72 -4.72 -3.80 8.00
N ARG A 73 -3.43 -3.53 8.28
CA ARG A 73 -2.59 -4.46 9.01
C ARG A 73 -2.97 -4.57 10.47
N GLU A 74 -2.82 -5.80 11.01
CA GLU A 74 -3.14 -6.13 12.40
C GLU A 74 -2.47 -5.19 13.39
N GLU A 75 -1.20 -4.89 13.16
CA GLU A 75 -0.39 -4.01 14.01
C GLU A 75 -0.98 -2.60 14.15
N ASN A 76 -1.67 -2.10 13.11
CA ASN A 76 -2.27 -0.77 13.08
C ASN A 76 -3.75 -0.76 13.50
N VAL A 77 -4.51 -1.85 13.23
CA VAL A 77 -5.97 -1.83 13.37
C VAL A 77 -6.51 -2.64 14.55
N ASP A 78 -5.79 -3.63 15.07
CA ASP A 78 -6.30 -4.51 16.13
C ASP A 78 -6.15 -3.92 17.54
N ARG A 79 -5.33 -2.89 17.69
CA ARG A 79 -5.18 -2.17 18.96
C ARG A 79 -5.86 -0.81 18.86
N GLN A 80 -6.77 -0.52 19.83
CA GLN A 80 -7.53 0.72 19.85
C GLN A 80 -6.62 1.96 19.88
N ASP A 81 -5.63 1.96 20.79
CA ASP A 81 -4.68 3.09 20.94
C ASP A 81 -3.88 3.38 19.65
N ARG A 82 -3.58 2.33 18.87
CA ARG A 82 -2.84 2.45 17.63
C ARG A 82 -3.73 2.99 16.50
N LEU A 83 -4.92 2.41 16.34
CA LEU A 83 -5.87 2.85 15.32
C LEU A 83 -6.33 4.30 15.54
N GLU A 84 -6.59 4.67 16.79
CA GLU A 84 -6.95 6.04 17.19
C GLU A 84 -5.83 7.02 16.84
N LYS A 85 -4.58 6.71 17.13
CA LYS A 85 -3.42 7.52 16.74
C LYS A 85 -3.27 7.65 15.24
N VAL A 86 -3.47 6.56 14.49
CA VAL A 86 -3.42 6.61 13.01
C VAL A 86 -4.48 7.56 12.48
N LEU A 87 -5.74 7.40 12.90
CA LEU A 87 -6.84 8.27 12.45
C LEU A 87 -6.60 9.74 12.84
N ALA A 88 -6.16 10.00 14.07
CA ALA A 88 -5.83 11.34 14.52
C ALA A 88 -4.67 11.97 13.71
N SER A 89 -3.66 11.18 13.37
CA SER A 89 -2.54 11.64 12.54
C SER A 89 -2.99 11.99 11.11
N LEU A 90 -3.85 11.16 10.51
CA LEU A 90 -4.41 11.43 9.19
C LEU A 90 -5.25 12.73 9.21
N ALA A 91 -6.08 12.91 10.25
CA ALA A 91 -6.89 14.12 10.40
C ALA A 91 -6.02 15.38 10.55
N ALA A 92 -4.99 15.33 11.37
CA ALA A 92 -4.06 16.43 11.56
C ALA A 92 -3.33 16.83 10.27
N VAL A 93 -2.90 15.83 9.47
CA VAL A 93 -2.28 16.08 8.16
C VAL A 93 -3.29 16.67 7.18
N ALA A 94 -4.53 16.18 7.15
CA ALA A 94 -5.58 16.72 6.29
C ALA A 94 -5.86 18.22 6.62
N GLU A 95 -5.92 18.55 7.90
CA GLU A 95 -6.11 19.92 8.38
C GLU A 95 -4.92 20.82 7.99
N ASP A 96 -3.69 20.36 8.23
CA ASP A 96 -2.46 21.12 7.92
C ASP A 96 -2.33 21.39 6.41
N GLN A 97 -2.62 20.40 5.58
CA GLN A 97 -2.54 20.51 4.13
C GLN A 97 -3.76 21.16 3.47
N GLY A 98 -4.86 21.32 4.21
CA GLY A 98 -6.12 21.88 3.71
C GLY A 98 -6.81 21.05 2.64
N VAL A 99 -6.53 19.74 2.58
CA VAL A 99 -7.12 18.78 1.62
C VAL A 99 -7.68 17.55 2.34
N PRO A 100 -8.77 16.93 1.83
CA PRO A 100 -9.35 15.77 2.48
C PRO A 100 -8.48 14.53 2.33
N PHE A 101 -8.55 13.63 3.33
CA PHE A 101 -8.11 12.25 3.19
C PHE A 101 -9.26 11.36 2.69
N LEU A 102 -9.05 10.68 1.57
CA LEU A 102 -9.86 9.52 1.19
C LEU A 102 -9.21 8.28 1.84
N VAL A 103 -9.94 7.62 2.73
CA VAL A 103 -9.45 6.43 3.43
C VAL A 103 -10.16 5.20 2.87
N SER A 104 -9.43 4.39 2.09
CA SER A 104 -9.91 3.08 1.65
C SER A 104 -9.97 2.13 2.84
N THR A 105 -11.17 1.91 3.34
CA THR A 105 -11.40 1.25 4.63
C THR A 105 -11.74 -0.22 4.43
N HIS A 106 -10.76 -1.09 4.65
CA HIS A 106 -10.98 -2.54 4.62
C HIS A 106 -12.09 -2.95 5.62
N PRO A 107 -12.91 -3.97 5.35
CA PRO A 107 -13.98 -4.41 6.27
C PRO A 107 -13.51 -4.70 7.69
N ARG A 108 -12.28 -5.20 7.87
CA ARG A 108 -11.65 -5.39 9.18
C ARG A 108 -11.47 -4.05 9.91
N THR A 109 -10.92 -3.05 9.23
CA THR A 109 -10.68 -1.72 9.79
C THR A 109 -11.99 -1.05 10.16
N ARG A 110 -13.01 -1.14 9.31
CA ARG A 110 -14.36 -0.62 9.59
C ARG A 110 -14.95 -1.23 10.85
N LYS A 111 -14.93 -2.57 10.97
CA LYS A 111 -15.40 -3.27 12.18
C LYS A 111 -14.65 -2.85 13.44
N ARG A 112 -13.36 -2.53 13.35
CA ARG A 112 -12.56 -2.05 14.49
C ARG A 112 -12.91 -0.62 14.87
N ILE A 113 -13.09 0.28 13.90
CA ILE A 113 -13.56 1.65 14.16
C ILE A 113 -14.90 1.63 14.88
N GLU A 114 -15.85 0.81 14.42
CA GLU A 114 -17.17 0.63 15.06
C GLU A 114 -17.05 0.01 16.47
N ALA A 115 -16.27 -1.08 16.61
CA ALA A 115 -16.12 -1.78 17.90
C ALA A 115 -15.41 -0.93 18.98
N PHE A 116 -14.51 -0.05 18.57
CA PHE A 116 -13.80 0.87 19.46
C PHE A 116 -14.53 2.21 19.64
N HIS A 117 -15.71 2.38 19.01
CA HIS A 117 -16.49 3.62 19.03
C HIS A 117 -15.68 4.87 18.61
N LEU A 118 -14.78 4.71 17.64
CA LEU A 118 -13.97 5.81 17.14
C LEU A 118 -14.78 6.65 16.16
N ASN A 119 -14.72 7.97 16.34
CA ASN A 119 -15.30 8.92 15.39
C ASN A 119 -14.24 9.33 14.38
N ALA A 120 -14.55 9.20 13.10
CA ALA A 120 -13.72 9.78 12.06
C ALA A 120 -13.92 11.30 12.03
N ASP A 121 -12.83 12.03 11.91
CA ASP A 121 -12.84 13.47 11.69
C ASP A 121 -13.54 13.81 10.36
N SER A 122 -14.12 15.00 10.24
CA SER A 122 -14.82 15.46 9.04
C SER A 122 -13.92 15.54 7.80
N ASN A 123 -12.60 15.67 7.99
CA ASN A 123 -11.61 15.69 6.92
C ASN A 123 -11.23 14.28 6.43
N LEU A 124 -11.69 13.22 7.12
CA LEU A 124 -11.48 11.83 6.76
C LEU A 124 -12.73 11.26 6.06
N ARG A 125 -12.66 11.05 4.75
CA ARG A 125 -13.72 10.38 3.96
C ARG A 125 -13.48 8.87 3.99
N LEU A 126 -14.14 8.15 4.90
CA LEU A 126 -14.07 6.69 4.96
C LEU A 126 -14.87 6.08 3.80
N HIS A 127 -14.20 5.38 2.91
CA HIS A 127 -14.80 4.73 1.74
C HIS A 127 -14.60 3.22 1.79
N GLU A 128 -15.51 2.46 1.23
CA GLU A 128 -15.34 1.01 1.04
C GLU A 128 -14.17 0.71 0.11
N PRO A 129 -13.57 -0.50 0.18
CA PRO A 129 -12.51 -0.87 -0.74
C PRO A 129 -12.96 -0.73 -2.19
N LEU A 130 -12.11 -0.13 -2.99
CA LEU A 130 -12.33 0.10 -4.40
C LEU A 130 -11.72 -1.04 -5.23
N GLY A 131 -12.21 -1.20 -6.46
CA GLY A 131 -11.65 -2.13 -7.42
C GLY A 131 -10.21 -1.75 -7.82
N PHE A 132 -9.49 -2.71 -8.41
CA PHE A 132 -8.07 -2.54 -8.76
C PHE A 132 -7.82 -1.31 -9.65
N HIS A 133 -8.62 -1.10 -10.69
CA HIS A 133 -8.42 0.02 -11.62
C HIS A 133 -8.67 1.37 -10.94
N ASP A 134 -9.77 1.48 -10.19
CA ASP A 134 -10.15 2.70 -9.48
C ASP A 134 -9.15 3.06 -8.39
N TYR A 135 -8.70 2.07 -7.62
CA TYR A 135 -7.72 2.31 -6.56
C TYR A 135 -6.38 2.78 -7.13
N ASN A 136 -5.88 2.16 -8.22
CA ASN A 136 -4.65 2.60 -8.89
C ASN A 136 -4.80 4.00 -9.51
N LYS A 137 -5.99 4.33 -10.08
CA LYS A 137 -6.28 5.69 -10.55
C LYS A 137 -6.20 6.72 -9.44
N LEU A 138 -6.75 6.37 -8.26
CA LEU A 138 -6.66 7.23 -7.07
C LEU A 138 -5.23 7.39 -6.59
N GLN A 139 -4.41 6.33 -6.57
CA GLN A 139 -3.00 6.42 -6.20
C GLN A 139 -2.22 7.37 -7.12
N LEU A 140 -2.42 7.24 -8.45
CA LEU A 140 -1.77 8.09 -9.47
C LEU A 140 -2.15 9.56 -9.37
N SER A 141 -3.36 9.85 -8.87
CA SER A 141 -3.92 11.20 -8.86
C SER A 141 -3.87 11.88 -7.49
N ALA A 142 -3.50 11.16 -6.43
CA ALA A 142 -3.39 11.71 -5.09
C ALA A 142 -2.15 12.62 -4.95
N ALA A 143 -2.21 13.63 -4.09
CA ALA A 143 -1.04 14.41 -3.72
C ALA A 143 0.00 13.54 -2.99
N CYS A 144 -0.45 12.60 -2.16
CA CYS A 144 0.39 11.60 -1.53
C CYS A 144 -0.47 10.40 -1.09
N VAL A 145 0.12 9.21 -1.08
CA VAL A 145 -0.52 7.96 -0.62
C VAL A 145 0.12 7.48 0.67
N LEU A 146 -0.68 7.24 1.71
CA LEU A 146 -0.23 6.65 2.97
C LEU A 146 -0.76 5.21 3.07
N SER A 147 0.12 4.23 3.23
CA SER A 147 -0.33 2.83 3.27
C SER A 147 0.54 1.94 4.15
N ASP A 148 -0.09 0.94 4.75
CA ASP A 148 0.59 -0.16 5.42
C ASP A 148 0.71 -1.43 4.55
N SER A 149 0.38 -1.32 3.26
CA SER A 149 0.56 -2.40 2.28
C SER A 149 2.04 -2.74 2.07
N GLY A 150 2.33 -4.03 1.91
CA GLY A 150 3.69 -4.49 1.56
C GLY A 150 4.13 -4.12 0.14
N THR A 151 3.19 -3.73 -0.73
CA THR A 151 3.44 -3.42 -2.15
C THR A 151 3.56 -1.92 -2.43
N ILE A 152 3.24 -1.06 -1.45
CA ILE A 152 3.18 0.40 -1.69
C ILE A 152 4.47 0.99 -2.25
N ALA A 153 5.63 0.57 -1.72
CA ALA A 153 6.93 1.05 -2.21
C ALA A 153 7.18 0.65 -3.67
N GLU A 154 6.77 -0.57 -4.04
CA GLU A 154 6.87 -1.06 -5.40
C GLU A 154 5.90 -0.35 -6.34
N GLU A 155 4.63 -0.21 -5.95
CA GLU A 155 3.61 0.50 -6.72
C GLU A 155 4.02 1.96 -6.94
N SER A 156 4.45 2.66 -5.89
CA SER A 156 4.96 4.03 -5.96
C SER A 156 6.15 4.16 -6.91
N SER A 157 7.13 3.27 -6.80
CA SER A 157 8.31 3.27 -7.66
C SER A 157 7.97 3.02 -9.13
N LEU A 158 7.05 2.09 -9.42
CA LEU A 158 6.66 1.73 -10.79
C LEU A 158 5.74 2.78 -11.45
N MET A 159 4.87 3.41 -10.67
CA MET A 159 3.86 4.33 -11.17
C MET A 159 4.23 5.81 -10.98
N GLY A 160 5.23 6.11 -10.14
CA GLY A 160 5.78 7.45 -9.98
C GLY A 160 4.96 8.40 -9.11
N PHE A 161 4.15 7.90 -8.18
CA PHE A 161 3.41 8.73 -7.21
C PHE A 161 4.11 8.80 -5.84
N PRO A 162 3.99 9.91 -5.11
CA PRO A 162 4.53 10.02 -3.75
C PRO A 162 3.82 9.10 -2.77
N ALA A 163 4.58 8.37 -1.95
CA ALA A 163 4.01 7.48 -0.95
C ALA A 163 4.77 7.50 0.38
N VAL A 164 4.03 7.26 1.47
CA VAL A 164 4.56 7.08 2.82
C VAL A 164 4.08 5.73 3.36
N THR A 165 5.01 4.92 3.87
CA THR A 165 4.65 3.65 4.50
C THR A 165 4.35 3.82 5.98
N LEU A 166 3.24 3.21 6.44
CA LEU A 166 2.79 3.20 7.84
C LEU A 166 3.12 1.85 8.52
N ARG A 167 4.39 1.44 8.46
CA ARG A 167 4.84 0.13 8.98
C ARG A 167 6.01 0.28 9.94
N ASP A 168 5.98 -0.52 11.01
CA ASP A 168 7.11 -0.63 11.95
C ASP A 168 8.25 -1.50 11.38
N SER A 169 7.95 -2.39 10.41
CA SER A 169 8.95 -3.22 9.73
C SER A 169 8.65 -3.33 8.24
N ILE A 170 9.68 -3.28 7.42
CA ILE A 170 9.58 -3.38 5.96
C ILE A 170 10.18 -4.71 5.51
N GLU A 171 9.43 -5.46 4.71
CA GLU A 171 9.85 -6.75 4.17
C GLU A 171 10.83 -6.62 2.98
N ARG A 172 10.95 -5.41 2.45
CA ARG A 172 11.81 -5.08 1.30
C ARG A 172 12.76 -3.96 1.70
N PRO A 173 13.89 -4.28 2.35
CA PRO A 173 14.84 -3.27 2.83
C PRO A 173 15.42 -2.42 1.70
N GLU A 174 15.51 -2.97 0.48
CA GLU A 174 15.93 -2.22 -0.71
C GLU A 174 15.07 -1.00 -1.03
N ALA A 175 13.80 -1.00 -0.59
CA ALA A 175 12.92 0.16 -0.75
C ALA A 175 13.32 1.34 0.15
N LEU A 176 14.06 1.08 1.24
CA LEU A 176 14.59 2.11 2.13
C LEU A 176 15.91 2.70 1.59
N ASP A 177 16.67 1.91 0.84
CA ASP A 177 17.97 2.31 0.31
C ASP A 177 17.84 3.26 -0.90
N THR A 178 16.70 3.23 -1.55
CA THR A 178 16.42 4.02 -2.77
C THR A 178 15.57 5.26 -2.53
N GLY A 179 15.03 5.46 -1.35
CA GLY A 179 14.26 6.62 -0.93
C GLY A 179 12.76 6.48 -1.08
#